data_da6a4872be5b0325951df375c0f109fb
#
_entry.id   da6a4872be5b0325951df375c0f109fb
#
_cell.length_a   1.000
_cell.length_b   1.000
_cell.length_c   1.000
_cell.angle_alpha   90.00
_cell.angle_beta   90.00
_cell.angle_gamma   90.00
#
_symmetry.space_group_name_H-M   'P 1'
#
loop_
_entity.id
_entity.type
_entity.pdbx_description
1 polymer ?
#
loop_
_entity_poly.entity_id
_entity_poly.type
_entity_poly.pdbx_seq_one_letter_code
_entity_poly.pdbx_strand_id
1 'polypeptide(L)'
;MTAQAAKTALGLPIGNSGGDAMSTTRDHDVVPAVARTSIELGALVKSVRRSQGLLQADLAGLGNSGNRFVVDLERGKPTLQLQKVLDMLDLLGLEVEVRRKRARLDGWQAD
;
A
#
# COMPACT_ATOMS: atom_id res chain seq x y z
N MET A 1 -8.46 11.26 -9.11
CA MET A 1 -8.38 11.06 -9.35
C MET A 1 -8.17 10.81 -9.87
N THR A 2 -7.95 10.59 -9.89
CA THR A 2 -7.67 10.27 -10.30
C THR A 2 -7.19 10.15 -10.90
N ALA A 3 -6.82 10.11 -10.87
CA ALA A 3 -6.31 9.92 -11.29
C ALA A 3 -5.88 9.57 -11.77
N GLN A 4 -5.74 9.55 -11.67
CA GLN A 4 -5.36 9.10 -12.03
C GLN A 4 -5.27 8.78 -12.78
N ALA A 5 -5.33 8.73 -12.78
CA ALA A 5 -5.21 8.30 -13.44
C ALA A 5 -4.96 8.40 -14.27
N ALA A 6 -4.78 8.59 -14.30
CA ALA A 6 -4.51 8.58 -14.98
C ALA A 6 -3.90 8.73 -15.58
N LYS A 7 -3.41 8.99 -15.37
CA LYS A 7 -2.75 8.93 -15.81
C LYS A 7 -2.50 8.48 -16.57
N THR A 8 -2.66 8.02 -16.62
CA THR A 8 -2.37 7.46 -17.31
C THR A 8 -2.25 7.32 -18.20
N ALA A 9 -2.33 7.36 -18.25
CA ALA A 9 -2.20 7.06 -18.97
C ALA A 9 -1.85 7.16 -19.78
N LEU A 10 -1.60 7.38 -19.71
CA LEU A 10 -1.18 7.35 -20.33
C LEU A 10 -0.75 7.17 -21.01
N GLY A 11 -0.53 6.99 -20.75
CA GLY A 11 0.02 6.68 -21.17
C GLY A 11 0.58 6.53 -21.74
N LEU A 12 0.78 6.52 -21.68
CA LEU A 12 1.41 6.30 -22.06
C LEU A 12 1.87 5.82 -22.54
N PRO A 13 1.84 5.78 -22.60
CA PRO A 13 2.34 5.08 -22.90
C PRO A 13 2.82 4.56 -23.21
N ILE A 14 3.18 4.58 -23.05
CA ILE A 14 3.65 4.05 -23.12
C ILE A 14 4.12 3.36 -23.31
N GLY A 15 4.41 3.27 -23.28
CA GLY A 15 4.90 2.51 -23.27
C GLY A 15 5.42 2.03 -23.25
N ASN A 16 5.71 1.95 -23.11
CA ASN A 16 6.23 1.33 -22.86
C ASN A 16 6.50 0.68 -22.87
N SER A 17 6.75 0.68 -22.74
CA SER A 17 6.98 0.00 -22.68
C SER A 17 7.05 -0.87 -22.54
N GLY A 18 7.32 -0.98 -22.68
CA GLY A 18 7.26 -2.00 -22.60
C GLY A 18 7.83 -2.70 -21.77
N GLY A 19 8.55 -2.57 -21.64
CA GLY A 19 9.17 -3.37 -20.97
C GLY A 19 8.88 -3.38 -19.75
N ASP A 20 8.74 -2.85 -19.45
CA ASP A 20 8.50 -2.87 -18.38
C ASP A 20 7.78 -3.67 -17.98
N ALA A 21 7.54 -4.01 -18.54
CA ALA A 21 6.76 -4.78 -18.27
C ALA A 21 7.07 -5.63 -17.35
N MET A 22 7.70 -6.03 -17.33
CA MET A 22 7.97 -6.95 -16.56
C MET A 22 8.16 -6.60 -15.41
N SER A 23 7.99 -5.84 -15.15
CA SER A 23 8.25 -5.59 -14.15
C SER A 23 7.59 -5.70 -13.31
N THR A 24 7.25 -6.21 -13.17
CA THR A 24 7.02 -6.57 -12.23
C THR A 24 6.10 -6.09 -11.40
N THR A 25 6.19 -5.95 -10.25
CA THR A 25 5.23 -5.60 -9.35
C THR A 25 5.06 -4.17 -9.33
N ARG A 26 3.91 -3.69 -9.55
CA ARG A 26 3.71 -2.35 -9.53
C ARG A 26 2.63 -2.10 -8.58
N ASP A 27 2.40 -0.87 -8.17
CA ASP A 27 1.37 -0.56 -7.21
C ASP A 27 0.04 -1.07 -7.68
N HIS A 28 -0.26 -0.93 -8.93
CA HIS A 28 -1.57 -1.36 -9.41
C HIS A 28 -1.73 -2.88 -9.41
N ASP A 29 -0.64 -3.61 -9.18
CA ASP A 29 -0.74 -5.05 -9.06
C ASP A 29 -0.95 -5.47 -7.62
N VAL A 30 -0.70 -4.56 -6.69
CA VAL A 30 -0.80 -4.87 -5.28
C VAL A 30 -2.09 -4.33 -4.70
N VAL A 31 -2.54 -3.22 -5.18
CA VAL A 31 -3.73 -2.57 -4.66
C VAL A 31 -4.76 -2.41 -5.77
N PRO A 32 -6.03 -2.41 -5.45
CA PRO A 32 -6.55 -2.40 -4.09
C PRO A 32 -6.44 -3.77 -3.42
N ALA A 33 -6.33 -3.76 -2.13
CA ALA A 33 -6.19 -4.98 -1.35
C ALA A 33 -6.89 -4.79 -0.02
N VAL A 34 -7.24 -5.90 0.59
CA VAL A 34 -7.88 -5.87 1.90
C VAL A 34 -6.91 -6.45 2.91
N ALA A 35 -6.63 -5.70 3.95
CA ALA A 35 -5.78 -6.17 5.02
C ALA A 35 -6.62 -6.28 6.28
N ARG A 36 -6.65 -7.45 6.88
CA ARG A 36 -7.44 -7.67 8.07
C ARG A 36 -6.61 -7.82 9.33
N THR A 37 -5.32 -7.86 9.20
CA THR A 37 -4.41 -7.99 10.33
C THR A 37 -3.25 -7.04 10.16
N SER A 38 -2.56 -6.78 11.26
CA SER A 38 -1.37 -5.94 11.18
C SER A 38 -0.29 -6.59 10.31
N ILE A 39 -0.23 -7.92 10.32
CA ILE A 39 0.74 -8.63 9.50
C ILE A 39 0.42 -8.44 8.02
N GLU A 40 -0.85 -8.56 7.65
CA GLU A 40 -1.25 -8.36 6.26
C GLU A 40 -0.99 -6.93 5.81
N LEU A 41 -1.29 -5.97 6.67
CA LEU A 41 -1.04 -4.58 6.32
C LEU A 41 0.45 -4.33 6.15
N GLY A 42 1.25 -4.89 7.06
CA GLY A 42 2.70 -4.72 6.96
C GLY A 42 3.26 -5.29 5.67
N ALA A 43 2.77 -6.45 5.27
CA ALA A 43 3.21 -7.06 4.02
C ALA A 43 2.81 -6.20 2.82
N LEU A 44 1.62 -5.62 2.87
CA LEU A 44 1.16 -4.76 1.81
C LEU A 44 2.03 -3.50 1.71
N VAL A 45 2.34 -2.90 2.85
CA VAL A 45 3.20 -1.72 2.89
C VAL A 45 4.55 -2.05 2.26
N LYS A 46 5.12 -3.20 2.63
CA LYS A 46 6.41 -3.60 2.09
C LYS A 46 6.34 -3.77 0.58
N SER A 47 5.28 -4.41 0.09
CA SER A 47 5.13 -4.64 -1.35
C SER A 47 5.02 -3.33 -2.12
N VAL A 48 4.20 -2.41 -1.62
CA VAL A 48 4.03 -1.13 -2.29
C VAL A 48 5.33 -0.33 -2.24
N ARG A 49 5.98 -0.31 -1.08
CA ARG A 49 7.25 0.40 -0.96
C ARG A 49 8.25 -0.11 -1.98
N ARG A 50 8.38 -1.44 -2.08
CA ARG A 50 9.36 -2.02 -2.99
C ARG A 50 8.98 -1.76 -4.45
N SER A 51 7.70 -1.77 -4.75
CA SER A 51 7.28 -1.49 -6.12
C SER A 51 7.61 -0.07 -6.52
N GLN A 52 7.74 0.82 -5.55
CA GLN A 52 8.10 2.20 -5.81
C GLN A 52 9.61 2.42 -5.76
N GLY A 53 10.37 1.35 -5.55
CA GLY A 53 11.82 1.46 -5.54
C GLY A 53 12.41 2.07 -4.27
N LEU A 54 11.66 2.09 -3.20
CA LEU A 54 12.11 2.71 -1.97
C LEU A 54 12.72 1.69 -1.02
N LEU A 55 13.74 2.11 -0.31
CA LEU A 55 14.30 1.33 0.77
C LEU A 55 13.54 1.70 2.05
N GLN A 56 13.65 0.88 3.07
CA GLN A 56 13.03 1.20 4.35
C GLN A 56 13.54 2.54 4.88
N ALA A 57 14.83 2.79 4.72
CA ALA A 57 15.41 4.05 5.19
C ALA A 57 14.85 5.25 4.43
N ASP A 58 14.55 5.05 3.14
CA ASP A 58 13.95 6.13 2.35
C ASP A 58 12.58 6.50 2.91
N LEU A 59 11.78 5.50 3.20
CA LEU A 59 10.44 5.75 3.71
C LEU A 59 10.52 6.40 5.09
N ALA A 60 11.43 5.92 5.92
CA ALA A 60 11.60 6.50 7.25
C ALA A 60 12.00 7.96 7.15
N GLY A 61 12.87 8.28 6.21
CA GLY A 61 13.30 9.67 6.02
C GLY A 61 12.17 10.56 5.54
N LEU A 62 11.38 10.07 4.59
CA LEU A 62 10.26 10.84 4.09
C LEU A 62 9.24 11.13 5.18
N GLY A 63 9.04 10.18 6.07
CA GLY A 63 8.08 10.33 7.14
C GLY A 63 8.63 10.94 8.40
N ASN A 64 9.90 11.34 8.36
CA ASN A 64 10.55 11.88 9.52
C ASN A 64 10.38 10.98 10.72
N SER A 65 10.54 9.68 10.50
CA SER A 65 10.42 8.73 11.58
C SER A 65 11.68 7.89 11.63
N GLY A 66 11.79 7.07 12.65
CA GLY A 66 12.94 6.20 12.73
C GLY A 66 12.77 5.00 11.83
N ASN A 67 13.89 4.45 11.41
CA ASN A 67 13.86 3.26 10.58
C ASN A 67 13.19 2.10 11.31
N ARG A 68 13.31 2.08 12.63
CA ARG A 68 12.71 1.04 13.43
C ARG A 68 11.19 1.00 13.26
N PHE A 69 10.58 2.18 13.14
CA PHE A 69 9.13 2.22 12.96
C PHE A 69 8.73 1.52 11.66
N VAL A 70 9.47 1.79 10.60
CA VAL A 70 9.16 1.19 9.30
C VAL A 70 9.35 -0.33 9.36
N VAL A 71 10.42 -0.77 9.99
CA VAL A 71 10.69 -2.20 10.13
C VAL A 71 9.54 -2.87 10.90
N ASP A 72 9.15 -2.27 12.01
CA ASP A 72 8.08 -2.83 12.84
C ASP A 72 6.75 -2.86 12.08
N LEU A 73 6.46 -1.80 11.34
CA LEU A 73 5.24 -1.75 10.56
C LEU A 73 5.21 -2.89 9.54
N GLU A 74 6.31 -3.08 8.82
CA GLU A 74 6.35 -4.10 7.78
C GLU A 74 6.34 -5.51 8.35
N ARG A 75 6.74 -5.65 9.60
CA ARG A 75 6.69 -6.95 10.24
C ARG A 75 5.33 -7.22 10.85
N GLY A 76 4.47 -6.23 10.88
CA GLY A 76 3.12 -6.41 11.39
C GLY A 76 2.99 -6.22 12.89
N LYS A 77 3.84 -5.41 13.48
CA LYS A 77 3.74 -5.16 14.91
C LYS A 77 2.37 -4.54 15.21
N PRO A 78 1.59 -5.14 16.08
CA PRO A 78 0.21 -4.68 16.31
C PRO A 78 0.06 -3.45 17.19
N THR A 79 1.13 -3.00 17.84
CA THR A 79 1.02 -1.94 18.84
C THR A 79 1.57 -0.60 18.38
N LEU A 80 1.58 -0.36 17.09
CA LEU A 80 2.09 0.90 16.59
C LEU A 80 1.04 2.00 16.73
N GLN A 81 1.51 3.25 16.80
CA GLN A 81 0.61 4.36 16.85
C GLN A 81 -0.12 4.47 15.53
N LEU A 82 -1.42 4.47 15.59
CA LEU A 82 -2.24 4.47 14.39
C LEU A 82 -1.95 5.68 13.50
N GLN A 83 -1.83 6.87 14.08
CA GLN A 83 -1.62 8.05 13.25
C GLN A 83 -0.32 7.93 12.45
N LYS A 84 0.72 7.37 13.06
CA LYS A 84 1.95 7.20 12.32
C LYS A 84 1.83 6.20 11.19
N VAL A 85 1.01 5.17 11.41
CA VAL A 85 0.75 4.20 10.35
C VAL A 85 0.04 4.88 9.20
N LEU A 86 -0.98 5.69 9.50
CA LEU A 86 -1.72 6.40 8.46
C LEU A 86 -0.82 7.36 7.69
N ASP A 87 0.10 8.02 8.40
CA ASP A 87 1.03 8.92 7.74
C ASP A 87 1.94 8.17 6.76
N MET A 88 2.38 6.96 7.15
CA MET A 88 3.21 6.16 6.26
C MET A 88 2.45 5.72 5.02
N LEU A 89 1.19 5.33 5.21
CA LEU A 89 0.36 4.95 4.07
C LEU A 89 0.21 6.12 3.11
N ASP A 90 0.00 7.30 3.66
CA ASP A 90 -0.17 8.49 2.83
C ASP A 90 1.08 8.75 2.00
N LEU A 91 2.26 8.58 2.58
CA LEU A 91 3.50 8.77 1.85
C LEU A 91 3.65 7.81 0.68
N LEU A 92 3.06 6.65 0.79
CA LEU A 92 3.10 5.66 -0.27
C LEU A 92 1.95 5.81 -1.26
N GLY A 93 1.10 6.81 -1.06
CA GLY A 93 -0.05 7.01 -1.93
C GLY A 93 -1.21 6.11 -1.59
N LEU A 94 -1.24 5.60 -0.38
CA LEU A 94 -2.31 4.71 0.06
C LEU A 94 -3.22 5.41 1.03
N GLU A 95 -4.44 4.96 1.11
CA GLU A 95 -5.37 5.52 2.08
C GLU A 95 -6.20 4.39 2.67
N VAL A 96 -6.82 4.65 3.80
CA VAL A 96 -7.66 3.66 4.44
C VAL A 96 -9.11 3.94 4.05
N GLU A 97 -9.78 2.89 3.65
CA GLU A 97 -11.20 2.99 3.33
C GLU A 97 -11.93 2.09 4.30
N VAL A 98 -12.99 2.58 4.88
CA VAL A 98 -13.80 1.78 5.79
C VAL A 98 -15.12 1.45 5.10
N ARG A 99 -15.41 0.17 5.00
CA ARG A 99 -16.64 -0.24 4.35
C ARG A 99 -17.14 -1.51 5.01
N ARG A 100 -18.36 -1.87 4.72
CA ARG A 100 -18.89 -3.08 5.27
C ARG A 100 -18.17 -4.27 4.66
N LYS A 101 -17.98 -5.28 5.47
CA LYS A 101 -17.35 -6.46 5.00
C LYS A 101 -18.27 -7.06 3.97
N ARG A 102 -17.68 -7.49 2.83
CA ARG A 102 -18.54 -7.99 1.83
C ARG A 102 -18.68 -9.39 1.87
N ALA A 103 -19.53 -9.82 1.21
CA ALA A 103 -19.68 -11.14 1.05
C ALA A 103 -19.84 -12.05 2.05
N ARG A 104 -20.44 -11.90 2.98
CA ARG A 104 -20.66 -12.90 3.78
C ARG A 104 -21.93 -13.39 3.41
N LEU A 105 -22.11 -13.86 2.29
CA LEU A 105 -23.33 -14.37 1.85
C LEU A 105 -23.72 -15.58 2.52
N ASP A 106 -22.88 -16.16 3.24
CA ASP A 106 -23.17 -17.39 3.85
C ASP A 106 -24.06 -17.19 5.01
N GLY A 107 -24.76 -16.16 5.05
CA GLY A 107 -25.68 -16.04 6.10
C GLY A 107 -25.26 -15.25 7.25
N TRP A 108 -24.11 -14.78 7.25
CA TRP A 108 -23.62 -14.03 8.34
C TRP A 108 -24.36 -12.75 8.33
N GLN A 109 -24.93 -12.38 9.41
CA GLN A 109 -25.61 -11.31 9.40
C GLN A 109 -25.05 -10.31 10.00
N ALA A 110 -24.83 -9.51 9.71
CA ALA A 110 -24.18 -8.57 10.31
C ALA A 110 -24.94 -7.93 11.17
N ASP A 111 -25.46 -7.94 11.40
CA ASP A 111 -25.99 -7.47 12.14
C ASP A 111 -26.20 -7.11 12.55
#